data_4dc5997ca1374acd4673d48dfb8fa4c0
#
_entry.id   4dc5997ca1374acd4673d48dfb8fa4c0
#
_cell.length_a   1.000
_cell.length_b   1.000
_cell.length_c   1.000
_cell.angle_alpha   90.00
_cell.angle_beta   90.00
_cell.angle_gamma   90.00
#
_symmetry.space_group_name_H-M   'P 1'
#
loop_
_entity.id
_entity.type
_entity.pdbx_description
1 polymer ?
#
loop_
_entity_poly.entity_id
_entity_poly.type
_entity_poly.pdbx_seq_one_letter_code
_entity_poly.pdbx_strand_id
1 'polypeptide(L)'
;EYFQEKYPDNLANFEIGAAVEKNKVKLPYEMWSMDKIKPDTKALPNWMSKYQGPYILSAKLDGVSGMYTTEGSVAKLYTRGNGKVGQDISHFIRFLKLPSTKGIVIRGEFIIPKKVFEEKYKTKFANPRNMVSGIINQKSVSPAIKDIHFIAYEVIKPEMKPSEQMNFLRTITVERVISEETDVLSNEILSDKLIDWRTNYIYEIDGVIVTDDKLYPRISGNPDHSFAFKMV
;
A
#
# COMPACT_ATOMS: atom_id res chain seq x y z
N GLU A 1 -20.06 1.00 7.62
CA GLU A 1 -21.37 0.67 7.01
C GLU A 1 -22.10 -0.41 7.81
N TYR A 2 -21.45 -1.56 8.10
CA TYR A 2 -22.06 -2.64 8.89
C TYR A 2 -22.60 -2.15 10.26
N PHE A 3 -21.82 -1.31 10.93
CA PHE A 3 -22.23 -0.77 12.22
C PHE A 3 -23.47 0.15 12.10
N GLN A 4 -23.52 0.95 11.03
CA GLN A 4 -24.65 1.84 10.76
C GLN A 4 -25.93 1.07 10.42
N GLU A 5 -25.82 -0.03 9.68
CA GLU A 5 -26.94 -0.91 9.39
C GLU A 5 -27.53 -1.56 10.65
N LYS A 6 -26.64 -2.03 11.54
CA LYS A 6 -27.03 -2.75 12.75
C LYS A 6 -27.51 -1.83 13.87
N TYR A 7 -26.96 -0.62 13.95
CA TYR A 7 -27.27 0.35 15.00
C TYR A 7 -27.56 1.73 14.40
N PRO A 8 -28.66 1.89 13.63
CA PRO A 8 -28.89 3.11 12.84
C PRO A 8 -29.06 4.37 13.67
N ASP A 9 -29.54 4.25 14.91
CA ASP A 9 -29.78 5.40 15.81
C ASP A 9 -28.58 5.72 16.70
N ASN A 10 -27.43 5.05 16.51
CA ASN A 10 -26.25 5.28 17.33
C ASN A 10 -25.55 6.57 16.93
N LEU A 11 -25.27 7.44 17.91
CA LEU A 11 -24.60 8.72 17.68
C LEU A 11 -23.23 8.58 17.03
N ALA A 12 -22.49 7.52 17.37
CA ALA A 12 -21.18 7.23 16.76
C ALA A 12 -21.29 6.96 15.26
N ASN A 13 -22.38 6.32 14.80
CA ASN A 13 -22.62 6.12 13.37
C ASN A 13 -22.79 7.44 12.64
N PHE A 14 -23.56 8.35 13.22
CA PHE A 14 -23.83 9.66 12.63
C PHE A 14 -22.52 10.47 12.50
N GLU A 15 -21.72 10.52 13.53
CA GLU A 15 -20.45 11.24 13.52
C GLU A 15 -19.44 10.63 12.52
N ILE A 16 -19.30 9.31 12.50
CA ILE A 16 -18.42 8.60 11.58
C ILE A 16 -18.87 8.82 10.14
N GLY A 17 -20.15 8.67 9.87
CA GLY A 17 -20.70 8.85 8.53
C GLY A 17 -20.47 10.26 8.00
N ALA A 18 -20.78 11.27 8.82
CA ALA A 18 -20.58 12.66 8.45
C ALA A 18 -19.10 13.00 8.19
N ALA A 19 -18.19 12.48 9.02
CA ALA A 19 -16.76 12.71 8.86
C ALA A 19 -16.21 12.07 7.59
N VAL A 20 -16.64 10.85 7.29
CA VAL A 20 -16.22 10.12 6.08
C VAL A 20 -16.71 10.83 4.82
N GLU A 21 -17.94 11.28 4.80
CA GLU A 21 -18.50 11.97 3.63
C GLU A 21 -17.81 13.29 3.33
N LYS A 22 -17.49 14.07 4.35
CA LYS A 22 -16.84 15.38 4.18
C LYS A 22 -15.47 15.31 3.54
N ASN A 23 -14.73 14.22 3.75
CA ASN A 23 -13.37 14.06 3.26
C ASN A 23 -13.25 13.19 2.02
N LYS A 24 -14.36 12.64 1.52
CA LYS A 24 -14.37 11.82 0.29
C LYS A 24 -14.08 12.67 -0.93
N VAL A 25 -13.09 12.24 -1.69
CA VAL A 25 -12.68 12.92 -2.93
C VAL A 25 -12.41 11.90 -4.03
N LYS A 26 -12.61 12.34 -5.27
CA LYS A 26 -12.16 11.57 -6.42
C LYS A 26 -10.63 11.61 -6.45
N LEU A 27 -10.01 10.42 -6.46
CA LEU A 27 -8.56 10.31 -6.50
C LEU A 27 -8.01 10.81 -7.85
N PRO A 28 -6.87 11.53 -7.85
CA PRO A 28 -6.25 12.00 -9.09
C PRO A 28 -5.78 10.86 -9.99
N TYR A 29 -5.47 9.71 -9.41
CA TYR A 29 -5.11 8.47 -10.11
C TYR A 29 -5.79 7.31 -9.43
N GLU A 30 -6.28 6.35 -10.23
CA GLU A 30 -6.90 5.15 -9.69
C GLU A 30 -5.87 4.29 -8.96
N MET A 31 -6.24 3.78 -7.77
CA MET A 31 -5.42 2.85 -7.01
C MET A 31 -6.02 1.45 -7.08
N TRP A 32 -5.53 0.66 -8.05
CA TRP A 32 -6.01 -0.70 -8.24
C TRP A 32 -5.57 -1.66 -7.14
N SER A 33 -6.20 -2.83 -7.12
CA SER A 33 -5.76 -4.00 -6.37
C SER A 33 -4.83 -4.85 -7.24
N MET A 34 -4.51 -6.06 -6.78
CA MET A 34 -3.65 -7.00 -7.50
C MET A 34 -4.37 -8.33 -7.68
N ASP A 35 -4.23 -8.92 -8.86
CA ASP A 35 -4.63 -10.29 -9.08
C ASP A 35 -3.76 -11.22 -8.22
N LYS A 36 -4.32 -12.34 -7.78
CA LYS A 36 -3.66 -13.24 -6.84
C LYS A 36 -3.31 -14.55 -7.52
N ILE A 37 -2.09 -15.03 -7.24
CA ILE A 37 -1.65 -16.37 -7.67
C ILE A 37 -1.30 -17.15 -6.40
N LYS A 38 -1.86 -18.36 -6.29
CA LYS A 38 -1.56 -19.30 -5.22
C LYS A 38 -0.47 -20.27 -5.64
N PRO A 39 0.33 -20.81 -4.68
CA PRO A 39 1.34 -21.82 -5.00
C PRO A 39 0.70 -23.09 -5.61
N ASP A 40 1.51 -23.79 -6.39
CA ASP A 40 1.17 -25.10 -6.97
C ASP A 40 -0.06 -25.12 -7.88
N THR A 41 -0.35 -23.98 -8.51
CA THR A 41 -1.35 -23.86 -9.56
C THR A 41 -0.67 -23.66 -10.91
N LYS A 42 -1.44 -23.78 -11.99
CA LYS A 42 -0.96 -23.47 -13.34
C LYS A 42 -0.91 -21.97 -13.64
N ALA A 43 -1.37 -21.14 -12.69
CA ALA A 43 -1.46 -19.69 -12.90
C ALA A 43 -0.09 -19.04 -13.10
N LEU A 44 0.92 -19.44 -12.32
CA LEU A 44 2.27 -18.88 -12.46
C LEU A 44 2.91 -19.20 -13.82
N PRO A 45 2.98 -20.47 -14.28
CA PRO A 45 3.48 -20.76 -15.62
C PRO A 45 2.72 -20.05 -16.74
N ASN A 46 1.41 -19.95 -16.62
CA ASN A 46 0.59 -19.23 -17.60
C ASN A 46 0.93 -17.74 -17.66
N TRP A 47 1.10 -17.11 -16.51
CA TRP A 47 1.50 -15.71 -16.43
C TRP A 47 2.92 -15.50 -17.02
N MET A 48 3.86 -16.37 -16.70
CA MET A 48 5.23 -16.32 -17.18
C MET A 48 5.33 -16.50 -18.71
N SER A 49 4.38 -17.19 -19.32
CA SER A 49 4.35 -17.33 -20.78
C SER A 49 4.11 -15.99 -21.48
N LYS A 50 3.47 -15.05 -20.81
CA LYS A 50 3.16 -13.71 -21.33
C LYS A 50 4.15 -12.64 -20.87
N TYR A 51 4.74 -12.81 -19.70
CA TYR A 51 5.63 -11.84 -19.05
C TYR A 51 6.92 -12.55 -18.66
N GLN A 52 7.97 -12.30 -19.42
CA GLN A 52 9.18 -13.12 -19.40
C GLN A 52 10.32 -12.54 -18.58
N GLY A 53 10.10 -11.43 -17.91
CA GLY A 53 11.10 -10.81 -17.03
C GLY A 53 12.10 -9.93 -17.75
N PRO A 54 13.12 -9.42 -17.05
CA PRO A 54 13.34 -9.65 -15.61
C PRO A 54 12.18 -9.17 -14.74
N TYR A 55 12.18 -9.57 -13.47
CA TYR A 55 11.07 -9.29 -12.56
C TYR A 55 11.56 -8.53 -11.33
N ILE A 56 10.67 -7.69 -10.77
CA ILE A 56 10.86 -7.09 -9.46
C ILE A 56 9.94 -7.81 -8.47
N LEU A 57 10.54 -8.31 -7.40
CA LEU A 57 9.82 -8.87 -6.26
C LEU A 57 9.78 -7.82 -5.15
N SER A 58 8.63 -7.61 -4.53
CA SER A 58 8.51 -6.73 -3.38
C SER A 58 7.53 -7.33 -2.36
N ALA A 59 7.70 -6.95 -1.08
CA ALA A 59 6.81 -7.41 -0.04
C ALA A 59 5.44 -6.74 -0.18
N LYS A 60 4.37 -7.53 -0.09
CA LYS A 60 3.01 -6.99 -0.04
C LYS A 60 2.70 -6.59 1.40
N LEU A 61 2.80 -5.32 1.68
CA LEU A 61 2.60 -4.77 3.02
C LEU A 61 1.14 -4.88 3.45
N ASP A 62 0.91 -5.29 4.69
CA ASP A 62 -0.41 -5.47 5.26
C ASP A 62 -0.80 -4.27 6.13
N GLY A 63 -1.12 -3.17 5.49
CA GLY A 63 -1.55 -1.93 6.13
C GLY A 63 -2.71 -1.29 5.39
N VAL A 64 -2.66 0.02 5.24
CA VAL A 64 -3.65 0.82 4.52
C VAL A 64 -2.98 1.53 3.35
N SER A 65 -3.47 1.30 2.15
CA SER A 65 -2.89 1.90 0.93
C SER A 65 -3.20 3.39 0.82
N GLY A 66 -2.23 4.16 0.37
CA GLY A 66 -2.37 5.61 0.19
C GLY A 66 -1.57 6.16 -0.97
N MET A 67 -1.86 7.41 -1.29
CA MET A 67 -1.22 8.15 -2.39
C MET A 67 -0.77 9.51 -1.90
N TYR A 68 0.49 9.84 -2.19
CA TYR A 68 1.05 11.16 -1.92
C TYR A 68 1.40 11.84 -3.23
N THR A 69 0.99 13.09 -3.40
CA THR A 69 1.28 13.85 -4.62
C THR A 69 1.76 15.26 -4.32
N THR A 70 2.74 15.69 -5.10
CA THR A 70 3.25 17.07 -5.11
C THR A 70 3.11 17.70 -6.50
N GLU A 71 2.20 17.20 -7.34
CA GLU A 71 1.95 17.75 -8.67
C GLU A 71 1.30 19.13 -8.61
N GLY A 72 0.42 19.36 -7.66
CA GLY A 72 -0.27 20.64 -7.52
C GLY A 72 0.55 21.67 -6.74
N SER A 73 -0.04 22.83 -6.51
CA SER A 73 0.56 23.90 -5.71
C SER A 73 0.74 23.53 -4.25
N VAL A 74 -0.07 22.59 -3.77
CA VAL A 74 -0.04 22.09 -2.38
C VAL A 74 0.06 20.58 -2.41
N ALA A 75 0.91 20.02 -1.55
CA ALA A 75 1.04 18.57 -1.38
C ALA A 75 -0.28 17.98 -0.86
N LYS A 76 -0.65 16.82 -1.37
CA LYS A 76 -1.87 16.10 -0.99
C LYS A 76 -1.58 14.65 -0.62
N LEU A 77 -2.35 14.16 0.33
CA LEU A 77 -2.27 12.77 0.79
C LEU A 77 -3.68 12.17 0.85
N TYR A 78 -3.83 10.97 0.31
CA TYR A 78 -5.13 10.30 0.21
C TYR A 78 -5.05 8.86 0.69
N THR A 79 -6.16 8.35 1.24
CA THR A 79 -6.35 6.90 1.38
C THR A 79 -6.90 6.34 0.07
N ARG A 80 -6.72 5.04 -0.13
CA ARG A 80 -7.20 4.34 -1.32
C ARG A 80 -8.73 4.34 -1.46
N GLY A 81 -9.47 4.20 -0.35
CA GLY A 81 -10.92 4.02 -0.40
C GLY A 81 -11.29 2.82 -1.28
N ASN A 82 -12.16 3.04 -2.27
CA ASN A 82 -12.53 1.99 -3.22
C ASN A 82 -11.62 1.93 -4.47
N GLY A 83 -10.52 2.69 -4.47
CA GLY A 83 -9.59 2.78 -5.58
C GLY A 83 -9.83 3.94 -6.53
N LYS A 84 -11.03 4.48 -6.56
CA LYS A 84 -11.42 5.65 -7.39
C LYS A 84 -11.78 6.85 -6.54
N VAL A 85 -12.40 6.63 -5.40
CA VAL A 85 -12.79 7.63 -4.41
C VAL A 85 -12.17 7.24 -3.08
N GLY A 86 -11.39 8.12 -2.49
CA GLY A 86 -10.76 7.93 -1.20
C GLY A 86 -11.00 9.12 -0.29
N GLN A 87 -10.24 9.21 0.79
CA GLN A 87 -10.31 10.33 1.71
C GLN A 87 -9.08 11.21 1.56
N ASP A 88 -9.29 12.53 1.60
CA ASP A 88 -8.19 13.49 1.74
C ASP A 88 -7.74 13.50 3.19
N ILE A 89 -6.52 13.02 3.43
CA ILE A 89 -5.90 12.97 4.75
C ILE A 89 -4.64 13.84 4.80
N SER A 90 -4.61 14.91 4.02
CA SER A 90 -3.44 15.80 3.90
C SER A 90 -3.03 16.43 5.24
N HIS A 91 -3.92 16.51 6.21
CA HIS A 91 -3.59 16.98 7.55
C HIS A 91 -2.58 16.09 8.30
N PHE A 92 -2.33 14.87 7.83
CA PHE A 92 -1.29 13.98 8.39
C PHE A 92 0.11 14.22 7.80
N ILE A 93 0.23 14.96 6.71
CA ILE A 93 1.51 15.13 5.98
C ILE A 93 2.64 15.56 6.91
N ARG A 94 2.40 16.53 7.77
CA ARG A 94 3.42 17.07 8.70
C ARG A 94 3.90 16.08 9.74
N PHE A 95 3.18 14.99 9.96
CA PHE A 95 3.53 13.95 10.94
C PHE A 95 4.23 12.74 10.32
N LEU A 96 4.35 12.71 8.99
CA LEU A 96 4.91 11.60 8.24
C LEU A 96 6.20 12.01 7.53
N LYS A 97 7.07 11.04 7.30
CA LYS A 97 8.31 11.26 6.53
C LYS A 97 7.97 11.15 5.05
N LEU A 98 7.69 12.29 4.43
CA LEU A 98 7.34 12.38 3.02
C LEU A 98 8.30 13.29 2.29
N PRO A 99 8.62 13.00 1.01
CA PRO A 99 9.60 13.79 0.26
C PRO A 99 9.02 15.16 -0.14
N SER A 100 9.88 16.16 -0.25
CA SER A 100 9.53 17.50 -0.70
C SER A 100 9.69 17.68 -2.22
N THR A 101 10.19 16.68 -2.92
CA THR A 101 10.37 16.70 -4.37
C THR A 101 9.07 17.07 -5.06
N LYS A 102 9.12 18.02 -6.00
CA LYS A 102 7.93 18.49 -6.73
C LYS A 102 7.62 17.59 -7.93
N GLY A 103 6.34 17.57 -8.31
CA GLY A 103 5.89 16.89 -9.51
C GLY A 103 5.86 15.38 -9.42
N ILE A 104 5.79 14.83 -8.20
CA ILE A 104 5.74 13.39 -8.01
C ILE A 104 4.36 12.92 -7.57
N VAL A 105 4.03 11.68 -7.93
CA VAL A 105 2.91 10.93 -7.39
C VAL A 105 3.43 9.55 -7.01
N ILE A 106 3.36 9.24 -5.74
CA ILE A 106 3.81 7.94 -5.21
C ILE A 106 2.68 7.26 -4.48
N ARG A 107 2.70 5.94 -4.53
CA ARG A 107 1.79 5.08 -3.82
C ARG A 107 2.55 4.33 -2.74
N GLY A 108 1.93 4.17 -1.59
CA GLY A 108 2.57 3.49 -0.48
C GLY A 108 1.56 2.92 0.50
N GLU A 109 2.09 2.37 1.58
CA GLU A 109 1.29 1.77 2.63
C GLU A 109 1.52 2.49 3.93
N PHE A 110 0.43 2.87 4.60
CA PHE A 110 0.48 3.29 6.00
C PHE A 110 0.54 2.03 6.85
N ILE A 111 1.57 1.93 7.67
CA ILE A 111 1.87 0.69 8.37
C ILE A 111 2.63 0.98 9.66
N ILE A 112 2.59 0.06 10.62
CA ILE A 112 3.33 0.17 11.87
C ILE A 112 4.30 -1.02 11.98
N PRO A 113 5.54 -0.81 12.49
CA PRO A 113 6.44 -1.93 12.73
C PRO A 113 5.85 -2.95 13.69
N LYS A 114 6.04 -4.23 13.43
CA LYS A 114 5.54 -5.34 14.26
C LYS A 114 5.91 -5.16 15.73
N LYS A 115 7.17 -4.84 15.99
CA LYS A 115 7.70 -4.70 17.35
C LYS A 115 7.05 -3.54 18.10
N VAL A 116 6.84 -2.42 17.44
CA VAL A 116 6.21 -1.23 18.04
C VAL A 116 4.76 -1.54 18.41
N PHE A 117 4.03 -2.23 17.52
CA PHE A 117 2.66 -2.66 17.83
C PHE A 117 2.62 -3.60 19.05
N GLU A 118 3.48 -4.61 19.08
CA GLU A 118 3.54 -5.57 20.19
C GLU A 118 3.85 -4.89 21.52
N GLU A 119 4.76 -3.94 21.54
CA GLU A 119 5.19 -3.26 22.77
C GLU A 119 4.19 -2.23 23.28
N LYS A 120 3.48 -1.52 22.38
CA LYS A 120 2.68 -0.35 22.78
C LYS A 120 1.17 -0.50 22.57
N TYR A 121 0.71 -1.30 21.61
CA TYR A 121 -0.68 -1.21 21.13
C TYR A 121 -1.46 -2.50 21.14
N LYS A 122 -0.81 -3.62 21.36
CA LYS A 122 -1.43 -4.94 21.27
C LYS A 122 -2.63 -5.14 22.20
N THR A 123 -2.68 -4.43 23.34
CA THR A 123 -3.81 -4.51 24.27
C THR A 123 -4.97 -3.57 23.89
N LYS A 124 -4.72 -2.63 22.99
CA LYS A 124 -5.69 -1.59 22.59
C LYS A 124 -6.37 -1.88 21.26
N PHE A 125 -5.73 -2.65 20.38
CA PHE A 125 -6.19 -2.93 19.03
C PHE A 125 -6.09 -4.42 18.74
N ALA A 126 -7.01 -4.94 17.91
CA ALA A 126 -7.04 -6.35 17.57
C ALA A 126 -5.81 -6.80 16.77
N ASN A 127 -5.33 -5.94 15.85
CA ASN A 127 -4.15 -6.21 15.02
C ASN A 127 -3.57 -4.90 14.47
N PRO A 128 -2.33 -4.93 13.92
CA PRO A 128 -1.69 -3.72 13.41
C PRO A 128 -2.49 -2.99 12.34
N ARG A 129 -3.09 -3.72 11.41
CA ARG A 129 -3.87 -3.12 10.32
C ARG A 129 -5.10 -2.37 10.85
N ASN A 130 -5.81 -2.94 11.79
CA ASN A 130 -6.97 -2.29 12.42
C ASN A 130 -6.58 -1.00 13.13
N MET A 131 -5.43 -0.99 13.81
CA MET A 131 -4.91 0.21 14.45
C MET A 131 -4.63 1.31 13.43
N VAL A 132 -3.88 0.98 12.38
CA VAL A 132 -3.52 1.95 11.33
C VAL A 132 -4.77 2.51 10.67
N SER A 133 -5.71 1.64 10.30
CA SER A 133 -6.98 2.04 9.71
C SER A 133 -7.77 2.98 10.61
N GLY A 134 -7.86 2.67 11.89
CA GLY A 134 -8.55 3.51 12.87
C GLY A 134 -7.94 4.90 12.99
N ILE A 135 -6.61 4.99 13.03
CA ILE A 135 -5.91 6.27 13.20
C ILE A 135 -5.96 7.11 11.92
N ILE A 136 -5.71 6.49 10.77
CA ILE A 136 -5.66 7.20 9.49
C ILE A 136 -7.05 7.70 9.06
N ASN A 137 -8.12 7.00 9.43
CA ASN A 137 -9.47 7.38 9.06
C ASN A 137 -10.13 8.33 10.07
N GLN A 138 -9.44 8.68 11.16
CA GLN A 138 -9.93 9.70 12.10
C GLN A 138 -9.68 11.10 11.58
N LYS A 139 -10.60 11.99 11.89
CA LYS A 139 -10.47 13.41 11.57
C LYS A 139 -9.47 14.11 12.47
N SER A 140 -9.44 13.73 13.75
CA SER A 140 -8.48 14.22 14.72
C SER A 140 -7.17 13.45 14.62
N VAL A 141 -6.07 14.11 15.01
CA VAL A 141 -4.74 13.50 15.00
C VAL A 141 -4.48 12.83 16.34
N SER A 142 -4.38 11.50 16.33
CA SER A 142 -3.96 10.72 17.50
C SER A 142 -2.45 10.85 17.71
N PRO A 143 -1.95 10.92 18.97
CA PRO A 143 -0.51 10.87 19.23
C PRO A 143 0.18 9.63 18.65
N ALA A 144 -0.54 8.54 18.45
CA ALA A 144 -0.02 7.30 17.86
C ALA A 144 0.39 7.44 16.40
N ILE A 145 0.01 8.53 15.72
CA ILE A 145 0.45 8.81 14.33
C ILE A 145 1.98 8.82 14.21
N LYS A 146 2.70 9.17 15.25
CA LYS A 146 4.17 9.16 15.27
C LYS A 146 4.77 7.77 15.05
N ASP A 147 4.03 6.72 15.34
CA ASP A 147 4.46 5.33 15.19
C ASP A 147 4.00 4.72 13.87
N ILE A 148 3.24 5.44 13.06
CA ILE A 148 2.80 5.02 11.74
C ILE A 148 3.78 5.51 10.69
N HIS A 149 4.20 4.62 9.80
CA HIS A 149 5.11 4.90 8.71
C HIS A 149 4.37 4.87 7.37
N PHE A 150 4.84 5.68 6.42
CA PHE A 150 4.42 5.59 5.03
C PHE A 150 5.56 4.95 4.24
N ILE A 151 5.31 3.76 3.71
CA ILE A 151 6.31 2.97 2.98
C ILE A 151 5.92 2.95 1.51
N ALA A 152 6.70 3.62 0.67
CA ALA A 152 6.42 3.75 -0.75
C ALA A 152 6.74 2.46 -1.51
N TYR A 153 5.90 2.11 -2.51
CA TYR A 153 6.11 0.92 -3.33
C TYR A 153 5.84 1.12 -4.82
N GLU A 154 5.30 2.27 -5.22
CA GLU A 154 5.05 2.57 -6.62
C GLU A 154 5.27 4.06 -6.89
N VAL A 155 5.84 4.39 -8.05
CA VAL A 155 5.92 5.75 -8.57
C VAL A 155 4.96 5.85 -9.76
N ILE A 156 3.87 6.60 -9.60
CA ILE A 156 2.90 6.84 -10.67
C ILE A 156 3.42 7.92 -11.61
N LYS A 157 4.03 8.98 -11.06
CA LYS A 157 4.65 10.07 -11.80
C LYS A 157 5.98 10.46 -11.14
N PRO A 158 7.02 10.66 -11.93
CA PRO A 158 7.14 10.47 -13.37
C PRO A 158 7.04 8.98 -13.77
N GLU A 159 6.62 8.73 -15.02
CA GLU A 159 6.47 7.35 -15.52
C GLU A 159 7.84 6.70 -15.71
N MET A 160 8.00 5.48 -15.18
CA MET A 160 9.22 4.71 -15.30
C MET A 160 8.93 3.23 -15.05
N LYS A 161 9.85 2.35 -15.47
CA LYS A 161 9.69 0.91 -15.23
C LYS A 161 9.94 0.56 -13.76
N PRO A 162 9.45 -0.58 -13.27
CA PRO A 162 9.49 -0.95 -11.85
C PRO A 162 10.86 -0.82 -11.18
N SER A 163 11.94 -1.28 -11.82
CA SER A 163 13.29 -1.16 -11.25
C SER A 163 13.73 0.30 -11.09
N GLU A 164 13.38 1.13 -12.05
CA GLU A 164 13.66 2.57 -11.99
C GLU A 164 12.84 3.25 -10.90
N GLN A 165 11.59 2.80 -10.68
CA GLN A 165 10.76 3.33 -9.60
C GLN A 165 11.41 3.09 -8.23
N MET A 166 11.94 1.90 -7.98
CA MET A 166 12.60 1.58 -6.72
C MET A 166 13.85 2.42 -6.50
N ASN A 167 14.64 2.65 -7.55
CA ASN A 167 15.80 3.51 -7.47
C ASN A 167 15.42 4.99 -7.24
N PHE A 168 14.39 5.47 -7.93
CA PHE A 168 13.89 6.84 -7.77
C PHE A 168 13.42 7.09 -6.33
N LEU A 169 12.67 6.16 -5.73
CA LEU A 169 12.21 6.29 -4.35
C LEU A 169 13.38 6.44 -3.37
N ARG A 170 14.50 5.77 -3.64
CA ARG A 170 15.72 5.92 -2.82
C ARG A 170 16.29 7.34 -2.94
N THR A 171 16.31 7.90 -4.14
CA THR A 171 16.91 9.22 -4.38
C THR A 171 16.11 10.38 -3.79
N ILE A 172 14.78 10.24 -3.66
CA ILE A 172 13.93 11.28 -3.08
C ILE A 172 13.77 11.17 -1.56
N THR A 173 14.55 10.32 -0.91
CA THR A 173 14.56 10.17 0.55
C THR A 173 13.20 9.81 1.18
N VAL A 174 12.48 8.91 0.55
CA VAL A 174 11.29 8.29 1.15
C VAL A 174 11.60 6.83 1.49
N GLU A 175 11.03 6.34 2.57
CA GLU A 175 11.15 4.92 2.89
C GLU A 175 10.41 4.09 1.85
N ARG A 176 11.07 3.05 1.35
CA ARG A 176 10.53 2.18 0.32
C ARG A 176 10.46 0.74 0.81
N VAL A 177 9.53 0.00 0.21
CA VAL A 177 9.36 -1.42 0.49
C VAL A 177 10.61 -2.22 0.12
N ILE A 178 10.88 -3.30 0.86
CA ILE A 178 11.93 -4.25 0.48
C ILE A 178 11.62 -4.84 -0.89
N SER A 179 12.62 -4.84 -1.76
CA SER A 179 12.48 -5.35 -3.13
C SER A 179 13.78 -5.94 -3.63
N GLU A 180 13.67 -6.82 -4.60
CA GLU A 180 14.82 -7.38 -5.30
C GLU A 180 14.49 -7.69 -6.76
N GLU A 181 15.51 -7.72 -7.60
CA GLU A 181 15.44 -8.09 -9.00
C GLU A 181 15.77 -9.56 -9.18
N THR A 182 15.07 -10.25 -10.09
CA THR A 182 15.36 -11.64 -10.42
C THR A 182 15.02 -11.94 -11.87
N ASP A 183 15.77 -12.83 -12.50
CA ASP A 183 15.45 -13.38 -13.82
C ASP A 183 14.67 -14.69 -13.71
N VAL A 184 14.56 -15.25 -12.51
CA VAL A 184 14.03 -16.61 -12.30
C VAL A 184 12.83 -16.53 -11.35
N LEU A 185 11.72 -17.17 -11.75
CA LEU A 185 10.53 -17.36 -10.93
C LEU A 185 10.14 -18.82 -10.86
N SER A 186 9.71 -19.25 -9.69
CA SER A 186 9.05 -20.54 -9.48
C SER A 186 8.17 -20.44 -8.23
N ASN A 187 7.24 -21.39 -8.09
CA ASN A 187 6.45 -21.48 -6.85
C ASN A 187 7.34 -21.62 -5.62
N GLU A 188 8.41 -22.41 -5.74
CA GLU A 188 9.36 -22.63 -4.65
C GLU A 188 10.10 -21.34 -4.28
N ILE A 189 10.65 -20.62 -5.26
CA ILE A 189 11.35 -19.35 -5.03
C ILE A 189 10.44 -18.35 -4.34
N LEU A 190 9.20 -18.18 -4.82
CA LEU A 190 8.25 -17.23 -4.26
C LEU A 190 7.78 -17.64 -2.87
N SER A 191 7.56 -18.94 -2.63
CA SER A 191 7.20 -19.46 -1.32
C SER A 191 8.30 -19.22 -0.30
N ASP A 192 9.54 -19.50 -0.65
CA ASP A 192 10.70 -19.27 0.22
C ASP A 192 10.87 -17.79 0.52
N LYS A 193 10.70 -16.93 -0.48
CA LYS A 193 10.77 -15.47 -0.30
C LYS A 193 9.68 -14.97 0.63
N LEU A 194 8.45 -15.45 0.46
CA LEU A 194 7.33 -15.07 1.31
C LEU A 194 7.58 -15.45 2.77
N ILE A 195 8.07 -16.66 3.02
CA ILE A 195 8.39 -17.14 4.35
C ILE A 195 9.51 -16.31 4.98
N ASP A 196 10.59 -16.06 4.22
CA ASP A 196 11.72 -15.27 4.69
C ASP A 196 11.30 -13.85 5.09
N TRP A 197 10.61 -13.15 4.21
CA TRP A 197 10.17 -11.78 4.50
C TRP A 197 9.12 -11.73 5.60
N ARG A 198 8.20 -12.69 5.64
CA ARG A 198 7.21 -12.76 6.73
C ARG A 198 7.87 -12.93 8.09
N THR A 199 8.97 -13.68 8.16
CA THR A 199 9.70 -13.93 9.40
C THR A 199 10.61 -12.76 9.79
N ASN A 200 11.32 -12.18 8.82
CA ASN A 200 12.45 -11.29 9.09
C ASN A 200 12.17 -9.79 8.83
N TYR A 201 11.14 -9.47 8.05
CA TYR A 201 10.86 -8.07 7.77
C TYR A 201 10.21 -7.39 8.98
N ILE A 202 10.50 -6.09 9.16
CA ILE A 202 10.00 -5.33 10.31
C ILE A 202 8.50 -5.06 10.26
N TYR A 203 7.87 -5.14 9.07
CA TYR A 203 6.45 -4.92 8.88
C TYR A 203 5.72 -6.23 8.60
N GLU A 204 4.42 -6.29 8.94
CA GLU A 204 3.57 -7.39 8.53
C GLU A 204 3.36 -7.40 7.02
N ILE A 205 3.44 -8.58 6.43
CA ILE A 205 3.18 -8.77 5.00
C ILE A 205 2.17 -9.89 4.78
N ASP A 206 1.46 -9.88 3.66
CA ASP A 206 0.52 -10.94 3.32
C ASP A 206 0.75 -11.54 1.93
N GLY A 207 1.89 -11.26 1.33
CA GLY A 207 2.23 -11.80 0.03
C GLY A 207 3.54 -11.25 -0.51
N VAL A 208 3.88 -11.69 -1.72
CA VAL A 208 4.98 -11.17 -2.52
C VAL A 208 4.39 -10.60 -3.81
N ILE A 209 4.66 -9.35 -4.10
CA ILE A 209 4.29 -8.73 -5.37
C ILE A 209 5.36 -9.07 -6.40
N VAL A 210 4.93 -9.57 -7.55
CA VAL A 210 5.80 -9.86 -8.69
C VAL A 210 5.39 -8.95 -9.83
N THR A 211 6.34 -8.20 -10.40
CA THR A 211 6.07 -7.25 -11.49
C THR A 211 7.07 -7.47 -12.61
N ASP A 212 6.58 -7.57 -13.84
CA ASP A 212 7.43 -7.62 -15.03
C ASP A 212 8.11 -6.26 -15.22
N ASP A 213 9.44 -6.25 -15.29
CA ASP A 213 10.24 -5.02 -15.26
C ASP A 213 10.32 -4.37 -16.63
N LYS A 214 9.19 -3.88 -17.09
CA LYS A 214 9.06 -3.11 -18.35
C LYS A 214 8.13 -1.94 -18.11
N LEU A 215 8.19 -0.97 -19.02
CA LEU A 215 7.31 0.19 -18.96
C LEU A 215 5.95 -0.17 -19.56
N TYR A 216 4.94 -0.17 -18.72
CA TYR A 216 3.55 -0.41 -19.11
C TYR A 216 2.72 0.86 -18.88
N PRO A 217 1.82 1.20 -19.82
CA PRO A 217 0.89 2.30 -19.58
C PRO A 217 -0.04 1.97 -18.44
N ARG A 218 -0.37 2.96 -17.62
CA ARG A 218 -1.30 2.79 -16.52
C ARG A 218 -2.73 2.73 -17.05
N ILE A 219 -3.43 1.64 -16.74
CA ILE A 219 -4.80 1.39 -17.19
C ILE A 219 -5.76 1.35 -15.99
N SER A 220 -7.06 1.39 -16.24
CA SER A 220 -8.06 1.16 -15.22
C SER A 220 -8.11 -0.33 -14.84
N GLY A 221 -8.35 -0.61 -13.56
CA GLY A 221 -8.40 -1.96 -13.02
C GLY A 221 -7.05 -2.54 -12.66
N ASN A 222 -7.04 -3.81 -12.28
CA ASN A 222 -5.82 -4.49 -11.85
C ASN A 222 -4.83 -4.64 -13.00
N PRO A 223 -3.52 -4.42 -12.77
CA PRO A 223 -2.54 -4.61 -13.83
C PRO A 223 -2.39 -6.08 -14.20
N ASP A 224 -2.17 -6.37 -15.48
CA ASP A 224 -1.94 -7.73 -15.95
C ASP A 224 -0.47 -8.15 -15.82
N HIS A 225 0.44 -7.18 -15.81
CA HIS A 225 1.89 -7.39 -15.74
C HIS A 225 2.43 -7.54 -14.32
N SER A 226 1.55 -7.63 -13.34
CA SER A 226 1.90 -7.74 -11.93
C SER A 226 0.84 -8.58 -11.21
N PHE A 227 1.27 -9.30 -10.18
CA PHE A 227 0.37 -10.08 -9.34
C PHE A 227 0.88 -10.19 -7.91
N ALA A 228 -0.01 -10.58 -7.01
CA ALA A 228 0.34 -10.90 -5.63
C ALA A 228 0.38 -12.41 -5.44
N PHE A 229 1.53 -12.92 -5.09
CA PHE A 229 1.71 -14.32 -4.71
C PHE A 229 1.36 -14.47 -3.24
N LYS A 230 0.35 -15.28 -2.94
CA LYS A 230 -0.14 -15.49 -1.58
C LYS A 230 -0.23 -16.97 -1.24
N MET A 231 0.27 -17.31 -0.06
CA MET A 231 0.00 -18.60 0.56
C MET A 231 -1.25 -18.48 1.45
N VAL A 232 -1.98 -19.56 1.59
CA VAL A 232 -3.19 -19.61 2.44
C VAL A 232 -2.81 -19.49 3.92
#